data_ff297bfff9ead0aee617b5aaf7be44a0
#
_entry.id   ff297bfff9ead0aee617b5aaf7be44a0
#
_cell.length_a   1.000
_cell.length_b   1.000
_cell.length_c   1.000
_cell.angle_alpha   90.00
_cell.angle_beta   90.00
_cell.angle_gamma   90.00
#
_symmetry.space_group_name_H-M   'P 1'
#
loop_
_entity.id
_entity.type
_entity.pdbx_description
1 polymer ?
#
loop_
_entity_poly.entity_id
_entity_poly.type
_entity_poly.pdbx_seq_one_letter_code
_entity_poly.pdbx_strand_id
1 'polypeptide(L)'
;MSELQPNASARDSSLSDESLLTDLPPVREGLPAGYRMRAEAHYVDDLAERSVGPVIRMLSTHAIQADHVRNRAELEPLVRSIAAHGVLQPLLVRGDGPSYIAVAGRSRLEAARLAGLTTVPCVILSAVDSGQADALAEADNLRCGDPSEGDSDSRAASVEAFRQSLRRHMTTIQTAMTLSAGDDAVTRRVGFDLAQANTYRAAWMVDAQQLTEQAPLRGTGSVAVATVIDQVRKSLAPEFRLAGVALHVTFADGVGSDSVDEQVLGVGLTGALVALLPIADLTDRPVIQIRSARQQSSTTVEISCTSVSMPKDWMRRVFDESWFDRPGGWQALLGAVSARAAAERLGGEVTMTTPQNGGVALKMRIPRRSA
;
A
#
# COMPACT_ATOMS: atom_id res chain seq x y z
N MET A 1 11.19 -78.60 46.36
CA MET A 1 12.15 -79.10 45.43
C MET A 1 12.57 -77.95 44.57
N SER A 2 13.74 -77.64 44.83
CA SER A 2 14.96 -77.12 44.24
C SER A 2 14.86 -75.66 43.91
N GLU A 3 15.45 -74.80 44.72
CA GLU A 3 16.88 -74.38 44.71
C GLU A 3 17.29 -73.86 43.34
N LEU A 4 17.76 -72.64 43.18
CA LEU A 4 18.99 -72.10 43.71
C LEU A 4 19.05 -70.59 43.53
N GLN A 5 19.73 -70.01 44.47
CA GLN A 5 20.15 -68.65 44.66
C GLN A 5 21.29 -68.25 43.71
N PRO A 6 21.93 -67.12 44.01
CA PRO A 6 22.01 -65.88 43.25
C PRO A 6 23.44 -65.69 42.72
N ASN A 7 23.62 -64.71 41.88
CA ASN A 7 24.98 -64.15 41.84
C ASN A 7 24.96 -62.64 41.64
N ALA A 8 25.43 -62.00 42.62
CA ALA A 8 25.83 -60.62 42.64
C ALA A 8 27.06 -60.39 41.77
N SER A 9 27.08 -59.37 41.00
CA SER A 9 28.31 -58.61 40.78
C SER A 9 27.95 -57.20 40.32
N ALA A 10 28.06 -56.31 41.24
CA ALA A 10 28.22 -54.88 40.95
C ALA A 10 29.42 -54.68 40.07
N ARG A 11 29.30 -53.96 39.01
CA ARG A 11 30.36 -53.12 38.45
C ARG A 11 29.75 -51.81 38.00
N ASP A 12 29.93 -50.88 38.87
CA ASP A 12 30.08 -49.45 38.65
C ASP A 12 30.95 -49.22 37.41
N SER A 13 30.42 -48.58 36.42
CA SER A 13 31.22 -47.95 35.39
C SER A 13 30.48 -46.67 35.02
N SER A 14 30.79 -45.65 35.79
CA SER A 14 30.74 -44.27 35.38
C SER A 14 31.50 -44.12 34.06
N LEU A 15 30.79 -44.22 32.95
CA LEU A 15 31.30 -43.73 31.66
C LEU A 15 31.06 -42.24 31.67
N SER A 16 32.13 -41.55 32.00
CA SER A 16 32.24 -40.11 31.83
C SER A 16 31.92 -39.75 30.40
N ASP A 17 31.01 -38.81 30.24
CA ASP A 17 30.52 -38.21 29.00
C ASP A 17 31.61 -37.40 28.23
N GLU A 18 32.88 -37.56 28.62
CA GLU A 18 34.02 -36.88 28.00
C GLU A 18 34.57 -37.56 26.74
N SER A 19 34.18 -38.78 26.44
CA SER A 19 34.72 -39.49 25.27
C SER A 19 33.95 -39.25 23.95
N LEU A 20 32.79 -38.60 24.01
CA LEU A 20 31.99 -38.26 22.80
C LEU A 20 32.32 -36.89 22.23
N LEU A 21 33.15 -36.09 22.90
CA LEU A 21 33.53 -34.75 22.43
C LEU A 21 34.87 -34.72 21.67
N THR A 22 35.58 -35.85 21.56
CA THR A 22 36.91 -35.93 20.93
C THR A 22 36.87 -36.15 19.43
N ASP A 23 35.73 -36.49 18.83
CA ASP A 23 35.61 -36.70 17.38
C ASP A 23 34.95 -35.54 16.62
N LEU A 24 34.69 -34.41 17.27
CA LEU A 24 34.31 -33.22 16.56
C LEU A 24 35.56 -32.55 15.94
N PRO A 25 35.54 -32.23 14.64
CA PRO A 25 36.63 -31.49 14.04
C PRO A 25 36.86 -30.20 14.82
N PRO A 26 38.13 -29.81 15.04
CA PRO A 26 38.46 -28.63 15.84
C PRO A 26 37.71 -27.42 15.27
N VAL A 27 36.95 -26.75 16.12
CA VAL A 27 36.30 -25.47 15.77
C VAL A 27 37.45 -24.53 15.39
N ARG A 28 37.56 -24.21 14.11
CA ARG A 28 38.57 -23.28 13.62
C ARG A 28 38.15 -21.88 14.07
N GLU A 29 38.70 -21.44 15.15
CA GLU A 29 38.64 -20.04 15.53
C GLU A 29 39.55 -19.23 14.59
N GLY A 30 38.95 -18.43 13.75
CA GLY A 30 39.63 -17.50 12.87
C GLY A 30 39.89 -18.00 11.44
N LEU A 31 40.12 -17.06 10.55
CA LEU A 31 40.43 -17.31 9.15
C LEU A 31 41.88 -17.80 9.01
N PRO A 32 42.19 -18.74 8.08
CA PRO A 32 43.56 -19.24 7.88
C PRO A 32 44.55 -18.10 7.60
N ALA A 33 45.80 -18.24 8.11
CA ALA A 33 46.86 -17.30 7.81
C ALA A 33 47.09 -17.23 6.29
N GLY A 34 46.84 -16.07 5.68
CA GLY A 34 46.89 -15.85 4.23
C GLY A 34 45.51 -15.76 3.54
N TYR A 35 44.41 -15.94 4.26
CA TYR A 35 43.08 -15.69 3.70
C TYR A 35 42.93 -14.20 3.43
N ARG A 36 43.01 -13.81 2.17
CA ARG A 36 42.61 -12.48 1.72
C ARG A 36 41.13 -12.55 1.41
N MET A 37 40.31 -11.82 2.16
CA MET A 37 38.96 -11.54 1.72
C MET A 37 39.08 -10.83 0.37
N ARG A 38 38.79 -11.55 -0.70
CA ARG A 38 38.39 -10.90 -1.93
C ARG A 38 37.08 -10.21 -1.54
N ALA A 39 37.08 -8.89 -1.54
CA ALA A 39 35.88 -8.12 -1.66
C ALA A 39 35.31 -8.47 -3.05
N GLU A 40 34.63 -9.61 -3.15
CA GLU A 40 33.69 -9.80 -4.25
C GLU A 40 32.58 -8.79 -3.97
N ALA A 41 32.70 -7.64 -4.62
CA ALA A 41 31.74 -6.54 -4.60
C ALA A 41 30.31 -7.06 -4.84
N HIS A 42 30.17 -8.18 -5.54
CA HIS A 42 28.90 -8.78 -5.91
C HIS A 42 27.99 -9.21 -4.75
N TYR A 43 28.49 -9.75 -3.65
CA TYR A 43 27.58 -10.28 -2.61
C TYR A 43 27.06 -9.19 -1.68
N VAL A 44 27.89 -8.19 -1.38
CA VAL A 44 27.49 -7.03 -0.57
C VAL A 44 26.63 -6.09 -1.40
N ASP A 45 26.97 -5.94 -2.69
CA ASP A 45 26.17 -5.16 -3.64
C ASP A 45 24.84 -5.85 -3.94
N ASP A 46 24.80 -7.18 -4.11
CA ASP A 46 23.57 -7.97 -4.28
C ASP A 46 22.68 -7.94 -3.01
N LEU A 47 23.26 -7.92 -1.81
CA LEU A 47 22.51 -7.73 -0.57
C LEU A 47 22.04 -6.27 -0.41
N ALA A 48 22.84 -5.30 -0.81
CA ALA A 48 22.44 -3.91 -0.84
C ALA A 48 21.34 -3.68 -1.90
N GLU A 49 21.45 -4.29 -3.07
CA GLU A 49 20.41 -4.22 -4.11
C GLU A 49 19.12 -4.96 -3.71
N ARG A 50 19.19 -6.04 -2.95
CA ARG A 50 18.01 -6.80 -2.48
C ARG A 50 17.34 -6.21 -1.24
N SER A 51 18.04 -5.38 -0.48
CA SER A 51 17.53 -4.80 0.77
C SER A 51 17.21 -3.30 0.69
N VAL A 52 17.47 -2.65 -0.43
CA VAL A 52 17.27 -1.19 -0.54
C VAL A 52 15.84 -0.88 -1.00
N GLY A 53 14.92 -0.93 -0.06
CA GLY A 53 13.83 0.05 -0.08
C GLY A 53 14.45 1.46 0.00
N PRO A 54 13.74 2.52 -0.42
CA PRO A 54 14.27 3.87 -0.40
C PRO A 54 14.82 4.18 0.99
N VAL A 55 16.10 4.57 1.07
CA VAL A 55 16.74 4.90 2.35
C VAL A 55 16.11 6.17 2.89
N ILE A 56 15.31 6.02 3.94
CA ILE A 56 14.71 7.14 4.63
C ILE A 56 15.76 7.78 5.54
N ARG A 57 16.02 9.08 5.34
CA ARG A 57 16.91 9.88 6.18
C ARG A 57 16.14 10.97 6.88
N MET A 58 16.45 11.19 8.16
CA MET A 58 15.93 12.34 8.90
C MET A 58 16.72 13.58 8.49
N LEU A 59 16.05 14.55 7.88
CA LEU A 59 16.64 15.81 7.47
C LEU A 59 16.07 16.97 8.29
N SER A 60 16.91 18.00 8.54
CA SER A 60 16.44 19.22 9.17
C SER A 60 15.41 19.92 8.30
N THR A 61 14.29 20.34 8.89
CA THR A 61 13.25 21.12 8.19
C THR A 61 13.78 22.41 7.60
N HIS A 62 14.83 23.00 8.19
CA HIS A 62 15.50 24.21 7.69
C HIS A 62 16.43 23.96 6.50
N ALA A 63 16.90 22.72 6.31
CA ALA A 63 17.76 22.35 5.19
C ALA A 63 16.97 22.04 3.91
N ILE A 64 15.64 22.00 3.97
CA ILE A 64 14.79 21.67 2.85
C ILE A 64 14.07 22.93 2.38
N GLN A 65 14.18 23.27 1.09
CA GLN A 65 13.46 24.39 0.47
C GLN A 65 12.18 23.88 -0.19
N ALA A 66 11.13 24.74 -0.21
CA ALA A 66 9.86 24.48 -0.88
C ALA A 66 9.37 25.76 -1.59
N ASP A 67 9.03 25.65 -2.87
CA ASP A 67 8.75 26.81 -3.72
C ASP A 67 7.32 27.37 -3.64
N HIS A 68 6.36 26.68 -3.03
CA HIS A 68 4.99 27.18 -2.86
C HIS A 68 4.43 26.76 -1.50
N VAL A 69 3.91 27.74 -0.78
CA VAL A 69 3.26 27.55 0.53
C VAL A 69 1.75 27.67 0.32
N ARG A 70 1.00 26.64 0.72
CA ARG A 70 -0.47 26.68 0.80
C ARG A 70 -0.92 27.63 1.90
N ASN A 71 -2.16 28.08 1.83
CA ASN A 71 -2.77 28.91 2.85
C ASN A 71 -2.73 28.18 4.21
N ARG A 72 -2.32 28.89 5.26
CA ARG A 72 -2.18 28.35 6.61
C ARG A 72 -3.46 27.71 7.15
N ALA A 73 -4.63 28.25 6.79
CA ALA A 73 -5.92 27.70 7.19
C ALA A 73 -6.18 26.29 6.63
N GLU A 74 -5.70 26.00 5.41
CA GLU A 74 -5.84 24.71 4.77
C GLU A 74 -4.92 23.64 5.38
N LEU A 75 -3.82 24.08 6.02
CA LEU A 75 -2.84 23.18 6.66
C LEU A 75 -3.22 22.80 8.10
N GLU A 76 -4.17 23.46 8.72
CA GLU A 76 -4.52 23.28 10.14
C GLU A 76 -4.84 21.82 10.53
N PRO A 77 -5.61 21.04 9.72
CA PRO A 77 -5.85 19.62 10.03
C PRO A 77 -4.55 18.80 9.96
N LEU A 78 -3.69 19.09 8.98
CA LEU A 78 -2.42 18.41 8.78
C LEU A 78 -1.42 18.77 9.89
N VAL A 79 -1.38 20.04 10.33
CA VAL A 79 -0.57 20.50 11.44
C VAL A 79 -0.93 19.75 12.73
N ARG A 80 -2.22 19.61 13.02
CA ARG A 80 -2.68 18.86 14.21
C ARG A 80 -2.30 17.38 14.12
N SER A 81 -2.44 16.77 12.96
CA SER A 81 -2.03 15.38 12.74
C SER A 81 -0.53 15.20 12.94
N ILE A 82 0.28 16.07 12.34
CA ILE A 82 1.74 16.01 12.43
C ILE A 82 2.23 16.35 13.85
N ALA A 83 1.57 17.25 14.55
CA ALA A 83 1.91 17.55 15.96
C ALA A 83 1.64 16.35 16.88
N ALA A 84 0.62 15.55 16.58
CA ALA A 84 0.27 14.37 17.37
C ALA A 84 1.10 13.14 17.03
N HIS A 85 1.45 12.93 15.75
CA HIS A 85 2.00 11.66 15.27
C HIS A 85 3.33 11.79 14.51
N GLY A 86 3.83 13.01 14.31
CA GLY A 86 4.97 13.27 13.44
C GLY A 86 4.62 13.19 11.95
N VAL A 87 5.64 13.25 11.10
CA VAL A 87 5.51 13.05 9.65
C VAL A 87 5.64 11.58 9.34
N LEU A 88 4.53 10.91 9.11
CA LEU A 88 4.45 9.47 8.89
C LEU A 88 4.92 9.06 7.51
N GLN A 89 4.62 9.85 6.50
CA GLN A 89 5.00 9.61 5.13
C GLN A 89 6.23 10.44 4.77
N PRO A 90 7.36 9.81 4.39
CA PRO A 90 8.58 10.52 4.02
C PRO A 90 8.35 11.52 2.89
N LEU A 91 9.03 12.65 2.95
CA LEU A 91 9.11 13.61 1.86
C LEU A 91 10.02 13.07 0.76
N LEU A 92 9.76 13.41 -0.48
CA LEU A 92 10.71 13.22 -1.56
C LEU A 92 11.50 14.51 -1.73
N VAL A 93 12.82 14.42 -1.64
CA VAL A 93 13.71 15.57 -1.77
C VAL A 93 14.83 15.30 -2.76
N ARG A 94 15.30 16.33 -3.48
CA ARG A 94 16.54 16.25 -4.25
C ARG A 94 17.62 17.11 -3.59
N GLY A 95 18.87 16.70 -3.76
CA GLY A 95 20.00 17.49 -3.32
C GLY A 95 20.19 18.75 -4.17
N ASP A 96 20.51 19.88 -3.52
CA ASP A 96 20.87 21.13 -4.16
C ASP A 96 22.07 21.73 -3.41
N GLY A 97 23.25 21.23 -3.71
CA GLY A 97 24.47 21.57 -2.98
C GLY A 97 24.38 21.20 -1.50
N PRO A 98 24.49 22.20 -0.57
CA PRO A 98 24.38 21.95 0.87
C PRO A 98 22.94 21.84 1.39
N SER A 99 21.94 22.09 0.55
CA SER A 99 20.51 22.09 0.87
C SER A 99 19.75 21.03 0.07
N TYR A 100 18.46 20.91 0.36
CA TYR A 100 17.56 20.01 -0.35
C TYR A 100 16.35 20.79 -0.86
N ILE A 101 15.79 20.38 -1.98
CA ILE A 101 14.53 20.92 -2.51
C ILE A 101 13.45 19.85 -2.35
N ALA A 102 12.32 20.20 -1.75
CA ALA A 102 11.17 19.33 -1.64
C ALA A 102 10.54 19.11 -3.03
N VAL A 103 10.68 17.89 -3.53
CA VAL A 103 10.05 17.44 -4.79
C VAL A 103 8.58 17.11 -4.51
N ALA A 104 8.31 16.35 -3.43
CA ALA A 104 6.97 15.98 -3.00
C ALA A 104 6.84 16.08 -1.48
N GLY A 105 5.61 16.34 -1.00
CA GLY A 105 5.34 16.51 0.44
C GLY A 105 5.52 17.95 0.94
N ARG A 106 5.42 18.95 0.10
CA ARG A 106 5.56 20.39 0.47
C ARG A 106 4.61 20.79 1.58
N SER A 107 3.36 20.37 1.52
CA SER A 107 2.36 20.63 2.56
C SER A 107 2.73 19.96 3.90
N ARG A 108 3.30 18.74 3.85
CA ARG A 108 3.81 18.04 5.04
C ARG A 108 5.02 18.76 5.65
N LEU A 109 5.92 19.27 4.82
CA LEU A 109 7.05 20.06 5.28
C LEU A 109 6.60 21.32 6.01
N GLU A 110 5.68 22.06 5.41
CA GLU A 110 5.18 23.30 6.00
C GLU A 110 4.37 23.04 7.28
N ALA A 111 3.52 22.02 7.27
CA ALA A 111 2.79 21.61 8.46
C ALA A 111 3.73 21.11 9.58
N ALA A 112 4.82 20.44 9.23
CA ALA A 112 5.86 20.03 10.20
C ALA A 112 6.56 21.24 10.82
N ARG A 113 6.87 22.26 10.03
CA ARG A 113 7.42 23.53 10.53
C ARG A 113 6.45 24.23 11.45
N LEU A 114 5.18 24.35 11.06
CA LEU A 114 4.13 24.93 11.90
C LEU A 114 3.87 24.14 13.19
N ALA A 115 4.05 22.82 13.16
CA ALA A 115 3.99 21.94 14.31
C ALA A 115 5.26 21.99 15.19
N GLY A 116 6.31 22.74 14.79
CA GLY A 116 7.55 22.87 15.54
C GLY A 116 8.54 21.71 15.41
N LEU A 117 8.37 20.85 14.40
CA LEU A 117 9.31 19.75 14.16
C LEU A 117 10.62 20.27 13.57
N THR A 118 11.74 19.86 14.13
CA THR A 118 13.09 20.24 13.65
C THR A 118 13.61 19.31 12.57
N THR A 119 13.11 18.09 12.49
CA THR A 119 13.51 17.07 11.51
C THR A 119 12.31 16.35 10.94
N VAL A 120 12.42 15.90 9.68
CA VAL A 120 11.40 15.15 8.97
C VAL A 120 12.01 13.98 8.20
N PRO A 121 11.30 12.84 8.06
CA PRO A 121 11.77 11.71 7.27
C PRO A 121 11.74 12.07 5.78
N CYS A 122 12.84 11.79 5.06
CA CYS A 122 12.99 12.12 3.65
C CYS A 122 13.60 10.95 2.88
N VAL A 123 13.16 10.77 1.64
CA VAL A 123 13.83 9.97 0.62
C VAL A 123 14.59 10.93 -0.29
N ILE A 124 15.90 10.73 -0.40
CA ILE A 124 16.76 11.57 -1.25
C ILE A 124 16.81 10.97 -2.65
N LEU A 125 16.42 11.74 -3.65
CA LEU A 125 16.49 11.38 -5.06
C LEU A 125 17.80 11.91 -5.64
N SER A 126 18.66 11.01 -6.11
CA SER A 126 20.04 11.33 -6.49
C SER A 126 20.19 11.94 -7.89
N ALA A 127 19.18 11.81 -8.78
CA ALA A 127 19.31 12.21 -10.19
C ALA A 127 17.96 12.66 -10.78
N VAL A 128 17.31 13.65 -10.17
CA VAL A 128 16.03 14.21 -10.68
C VAL A 128 16.25 15.66 -11.08
N ASP A 129 16.02 15.97 -12.37
CA ASP A 129 16.04 17.35 -12.85
C ASP A 129 14.78 18.13 -12.40
N SER A 130 14.73 19.44 -12.65
CA SER A 130 13.63 20.30 -12.22
C SER A 130 12.28 19.90 -12.83
N GLY A 131 12.25 19.49 -14.11
CA GLY A 131 11.01 19.08 -14.77
C GLY A 131 10.46 17.75 -14.23
N GLN A 132 11.33 16.81 -13.90
CA GLN A 132 10.99 15.55 -13.25
C GLN A 132 10.52 15.78 -11.79
N ALA A 133 11.13 16.76 -11.10
CA ALA A 133 10.73 17.15 -9.76
C ALA A 133 9.30 17.71 -9.73
N ASP A 134 8.95 18.56 -10.69
CA ASP A 134 7.62 19.16 -10.78
C ASP A 134 6.53 18.11 -11.05
N ALA A 135 6.83 17.15 -11.92
CA ALA A 135 5.90 16.06 -12.21
C ALA A 135 5.73 15.08 -11.02
N LEU A 136 6.78 14.83 -10.23
CA LEU A 136 6.66 14.05 -8.98
C LEU A 136 5.88 14.81 -7.91
N ALA A 137 6.06 16.14 -7.83
CA ALA A 137 5.27 16.99 -6.95
C ALA A 137 3.78 16.99 -7.32
N GLU A 138 3.49 17.01 -8.62
CA GLU A 138 2.13 16.89 -9.12
C GLU A 138 1.52 15.52 -8.82
N ALA A 139 2.29 14.45 -8.95
CA ALA A 139 1.89 13.10 -8.59
C ALA A 139 1.60 12.93 -7.08
N ASP A 140 2.35 13.60 -6.20
CA ASP A 140 2.11 13.60 -4.75
C ASP A 140 0.85 14.40 -4.39
N ASN A 141 0.59 15.52 -5.08
CA ASN A 141 -0.64 16.31 -4.94
C ASN A 141 -1.91 15.54 -5.38
N LEU A 142 -1.76 14.47 -6.18
CA LEU A 142 -2.85 13.58 -6.56
C LEU A 142 -3.45 12.80 -5.39
N ARG A 143 -2.71 12.63 -4.31
CA ARG A 143 -3.19 11.97 -3.09
C ARG A 143 -4.07 12.86 -2.23
N CYS A 144 -3.85 14.16 -2.27
CA CYS A 144 -4.66 15.16 -1.58
C CYS A 144 -5.56 15.82 -2.63
N GLY A 145 -6.80 15.33 -2.79
CA GLY A 145 -7.79 15.98 -3.64
C GLY A 145 -8.02 17.42 -3.18
N ASP A 146 -7.82 18.37 -4.08
CA ASP A 146 -8.21 19.77 -3.87
C ASP A 146 -9.71 19.89 -4.12
N PRO A 147 -10.52 20.33 -3.14
CA PRO A 147 -11.92 20.65 -3.39
C PRO A 147 -11.95 21.97 -4.17
N SER A 148 -12.22 21.92 -5.47
CA SER A 148 -12.59 23.14 -6.20
C SER A 148 -14.02 23.49 -5.82
N GLU A 149 -14.21 24.62 -5.18
CA GLU A 149 -15.47 25.29 -4.95
C GLU A 149 -16.22 25.47 -6.28
N GLY A 150 -17.47 25.05 -6.31
CA GLY A 150 -18.36 25.32 -7.44
C GLY A 150 -19.64 24.51 -7.36
N ASP A 151 -20.66 25.14 -6.82
CA ASP A 151 -22.06 24.71 -6.83
C ASP A 151 -22.55 24.68 -8.28
N SER A 152 -22.41 23.57 -8.97
CA SER A 152 -23.05 23.33 -10.26
C SER A 152 -23.11 21.83 -10.53
N ASP A 153 -24.29 21.34 -10.83
CA ASP A 153 -24.65 20.02 -11.32
C ASP A 153 -23.61 18.90 -11.03
N SER A 154 -23.85 18.12 -9.99
CA SER A 154 -22.88 17.13 -9.46
C SER A 154 -22.33 16.18 -10.54
N ARG A 155 -23.10 15.97 -11.61
CA ARG A 155 -22.69 15.14 -12.75
C ARG A 155 -21.62 15.83 -13.61
N ALA A 156 -21.74 17.14 -13.84
CA ALA A 156 -20.74 17.91 -14.58
C ALA A 156 -19.42 17.99 -13.80
N ALA A 157 -19.51 18.19 -12.48
CA ALA A 157 -18.37 18.16 -11.59
C ALA A 157 -17.67 16.79 -11.58
N SER A 158 -18.42 15.70 -11.56
CA SER A 158 -17.88 14.34 -11.62
C SER A 158 -17.16 14.06 -12.95
N VAL A 159 -17.72 14.49 -14.07
CA VAL A 159 -17.09 14.34 -15.40
C VAL A 159 -15.79 15.12 -15.48
N GLU A 160 -15.77 16.35 -14.97
CA GLU A 160 -14.56 17.17 -14.98
C GLU A 160 -13.48 16.59 -14.04
N ALA A 161 -13.84 16.15 -12.85
CA ALA A 161 -12.94 15.47 -11.92
C ALA A 161 -12.35 14.19 -12.54
N PHE A 162 -13.16 13.43 -13.27
CA PHE A 162 -12.70 12.26 -14.03
C PHE A 162 -11.66 12.65 -15.08
N ARG A 163 -11.95 13.65 -15.90
CA ARG A 163 -11.05 14.12 -16.98
C ARG A 163 -9.74 14.64 -16.43
N GLN A 164 -9.78 15.44 -15.37
CA GLN A 164 -8.59 15.96 -14.69
C GLN A 164 -7.77 14.83 -14.08
N SER A 165 -8.41 13.90 -13.38
CA SER A 165 -7.74 12.76 -12.77
C SER A 165 -7.06 11.87 -13.83
N LEU A 166 -7.76 11.57 -14.93
CA LEU A 166 -7.18 10.77 -16.01
C LEU A 166 -5.97 11.48 -16.65
N ARG A 167 -6.07 12.79 -16.93
CA ARG A 167 -4.96 13.57 -17.46
C ARG A 167 -3.74 13.54 -16.53
N ARG A 168 -3.96 13.68 -15.23
CA ARG A 168 -2.89 13.60 -14.23
C ARG A 168 -2.19 12.24 -14.26
N HIS A 169 -2.95 11.12 -14.26
CA HIS A 169 -2.36 9.79 -14.39
C HIS A 169 -1.51 9.64 -15.65
N MET A 170 -1.98 10.16 -16.79
CA MET A 170 -1.21 10.14 -18.06
C MET A 170 0.10 10.93 -17.95
N THR A 171 0.08 12.13 -17.37
CA THR A 171 1.29 12.94 -17.13
C THR A 171 2.25 12.22 -16.19
N THR A 172 1.73 11.64 -15.10
CA THR A 172 2.56 10.87 -14.16
C THR A 172 3.22 9.67 -14.82
N ILE A 173 2.49 8.95 -15.70
CA ILE A 173 3.07 7.82 -16.46
C ILE A 173 4.23 8.29 -17.33
N GLN A 174 4.08 9.40 -18.07
CA GLN A 174 5.14 9.95 -18.90
C GLN A 174 6.41 10.28 -18.10
N THR A 175 6.25 10.95 -16.97
CA THR A 175 7.36 11.26 -16.06
C THR A 175 7.98 9.99 -15.46
N ALA A 176 7.17 9.05 -15.03
CA ALA A 176 7.62 7.79 -14.47
C ALA A 176 8.44 6.96 -15.47
N MET A 177 8.06 6.99 -16.76
CA MET A 177 8.86 6.37 -17.83
C MET A 177 10.23 7.01 -17.99
N THR A 178 10.32 8.33 -17.88
CA THR A 178 11.61 9.05 -17.90
C THR A 178 12.48 8.66 -16.69
N LEU A 179 11.91 8.60 -15.50
CA LEU A 179 12.60 8.12 -14.28
C LEU A 179 13.08 6.68 -14.42
N SER A 180 12.29 5.82 -15.07
CA SER A 180 12.64 4.41 -15.29
C SER A 180 13.82 4.24 -16.25
N ALA A 181 14.15 5.24 -17.06
CA ALA A 181 15.30 5.24 -17.97
C ALA A 181 16.59 5.78 -17.32
N GLY A 182 16.55 6.28 -16.09
CA GLY A 182 17.71 6.81 -15.38
C GLY A 182 18.72 5.74 -14.94
N ASP A 183 19.93 6.15 -14.61
CA ASP A 183 21.04 5.25 -14.25
C ASP A 183 20.94 4.70 -12.83
N ASP A 184 20.32 5.42 -11.91
CA ASP A 184 20.17 5.01 -10.52
C ASP A 184 19.08 3.92 -10.35
N ALA A 185 19.48 2.79 -9.73
CA ALA A 185 18.60 1.63 -9.55
C ALA A 185 17.34 1.92 -8.71
N VAL A 186 17.47 2.78 -7.69
CA VAL A 186 16.35 3.16 -6.82
C VAL A 186 15.36 4.02 -7.60
N THR A 187 15.86 5.02 -8.32
CA THR A 187 15.06 5.92 -9.17
C THR A 187 14.33 5.12 -10.25
N ARG A 188 15.04 4.20 -10.94
CA ARG A 188 14.41 3.29 -11.93
C ARG A 188 13.27 2.48 -11.33
N ARG A 189 13.49 1.90 -10.14
CA ARG A 189 12.47 1.10 -9.47
C ARG A 189 11.24 1.92 -9.11
N VAL A 190 11.45 3.10 -8.52
CA VAL A 190 10.36 4.03 -8.18
C VAL A 190 9.62 4.46 -9.44
N GLY A 191 10.34 4.83 -10.51
CA GLY A 191 9.74 5.17 -11.80
C GLY A 191 8.89 4.05 -12.37
N PHE A 192 9.40 2.81 -12.34
CA PHE A 192 8.66 1.65 -12.82
C PHE A 192 7.39 1.37 -11.99
N ASP A 193 7.49 1.37 -10.65
CA ASP A 193 6.34 1.19 -9.77
C ASP A 193 5.30 2.30 -9.95
N LEU A 194 5.75 3.55 -10.14
CA LEU A 194 4.88 4.69 -10.38
C LEU A 194 4.15 4.60 -11.72
N ALA A 195 4.85 4.19 -12.79
CA ALA A 195 4.24 3.96 -14.10
C ALA A 195 3.19 2.86 -14.03
N GLN A 196 3.52 1.71 -13.42
CA GLN A 196 2.58 0.60 -13.27
C GLN A 196 1.34 0.99 -12.46
N ALA A 197 1.53 1.63 -11.30
CA ALA A 197 0.43 2.04 -10.44
C ALA A 197 -0.53 2.99 -11.16
N ASN A 198 0.02 4.00 -11.86
CA ASN A 198 -0.81 4.98 -12.56
C ASN A 198 -1.48 4.41 -13.82
N THR A 199 -0.81 3.50 -14.55
CA THR A 199 -1.42 2.81 -15.69
C THR A 199 -2.60 1.95 -15.23
N TYR A 200 -2.43 1.16 -14.18
CA TYR A 200 -3.50 0.35 -13.63
C TYR A 200 -4.65 1.22 -13.11
N ARG A 201 -4.33 2.29 -12.40
CA ARG A 201 -5.32 3.22 -11.86
C ARG A 201 -6.12 3.90 -12.96
N ALA A 202 -5.47 4.37 -14.02
CA ALA A 202 -6.15 4.99 -15.17
C ALA A 202 -7.08 4.01 -15.88
N ALA A 203 -6.65 2.77 -16.12
CA ALA A 203 -7.48 1.73 -16.72
C ALA A 203 -8.69 1.39 -15.83
N TRP A 204 -8.44 1.18 -14.53
CA TRP A 204 -9.51 0.93 -13.55
C TRP A 204 -10.55 2.07 -13.51
N MET A 205 -10.12 3.34 -13.56
CA MET A 205 -11.05 4.48 -13.56
C MET A 205 -12.03 4.43 -14.73
N VAL A 206 -11.57 4.05 -15.91
CA VAL A 206 -12.44 3.90 -17.08
C VAL A 206 -13.46 2.78 -16.86
N ASP A 207 -13.01 1.63 -16.39
CA ASP A 207 -13.90 0.49 -16.13
C ASP A 207 -14.88 0.80 -14.96
N ALA A 208 -14.42 1.51 -13.93
CA ALA A 208 -15.25 1.94 -12.80
C ALA A 208 -16.34 2.91 -13.26
N GLN A 209 -16.01 3.87 -14.13
CA GLN A 209 -16.98 4.80 -14.70
C GLN A 209 -18.03 4.05 -15.54
N GLN A 210 -17.58 3.11 -16.41
CA GLN A 210 -18.50 2.29 -17.19
C GLN A 210 -19.43 1.46 -16.30
N LEU A 211 -18.89 0.90 -15.20
CA LEU A 211 -19.67 0.10 -14.28
C LEU A 211 -20.74 0.95 -13.55
N THR A 212 -20.40 2.14 -13.12
CA THR A 212 -21.34 3.06 -12.44
C THR A 212 -22.42 3.59 -13.38
N GLU A 213 -22.10 3.74 -14.65
CA GLU A 213 -23.06 4.10 -15.71
C GLU A 213 -23.88 2.92 -16.24
N GLN A 214 -23.73 1.74 -15.62
CA GLN A 214 -24.36 0.49 -16.02
C GLN A 214 -24.02 0.04 -17.47
N ALA A 215 -22.95 0.56 -18.03
CA ALA A 215 -22.46 0.17 -19.33
C ALA A 215 -21.84 -1.26 -19.31
N PRO A 216 -21.82 -1.97 -20.45
CA PRO A 216 -21.19 -3.28 -20.53
C PRO A 216 -19.68 -3.14 -20.36
N LEU A 217 -19.09 -3.95 -19.46
CA LEU A 217 -17.64 -4.08 -19.34
C LEU A 217 -17.12 -5.03 -20.45
N ARG A 218 -15.88 -4.85 -20.84
CA ARG A 218 -15.22 -5.69 -21.83
C ARG A 218 -14.70 -6.96 -21.15
N GLY A 219 -15.16 -8.10 -21.59
CA GLY A 219 -14.70 -9.42 -21.11
C GLY A 219 -15.68 -10.05 -20.13
N THR A 220 -16.17 -11.20 -20.47
CA THR A 220 -17.11 -11.98 -19.65
C THR A 220 -16.48 -13.34 -19.35
N GLY A 221 -15.44 -13.34 -18.54
CA GLY A 221 -14.84 -14.55 -17.98
C GLY A 221 -15.41 -14.84 -16.61
N SER A 222 -15.77 -16.10 -16.35
CA SER A 222 -16.13 -16.53 -14.99
C SER A 222 -14.94 -17.26 -14.38
N VAL A 223 -14.41 -16.73 -13.29
CA VAL A 223 -13.23 -17.26 -12.60
C VAL A 223 -13.49 -17.37 -11.10
N ALA A 224 -12.63 -18.10 -10.41
CA ALA A 224 -12.72 -18.22 -8.97
C ALA A 224 -12.48 -16.86 -8.26
N VAL A 225 -13.26 -16.57 -7.21
CA VAL A 225 -13.12 -15.35 -6.41
C VAL A 225 -11.68 -15.15 -5.91
N ALA A 226 -11.03 -16.22 -5.48
CA ALA A 226 -9.64 -16.18 -5.02
C ALA A 226 -8.66 -15.70 -6.12
N THR A 227 -8.90 -16.10 -7.38
CA THR A 227 -8.10 -15.67 -8.53
C THR A 227 -8.22 -14.17 -8.74
N VAL A 228 -9.44 -13.62 -8.69
CA VAL A 228 -9.67 -12.18 -8.82
C VAL A 228 -8.98 -11.40 -7.71
N ILE A 229 -9.10 -11.85 -6.47
CA ILE A 229 -8.43 -11.20 -5.33
C ILE A 229 -6.91 -11.19 -5.53
N ASP A 230 -6.32 -12.30 -5.98
CA ASP A 230 -4.86 -12.37 -6.22
C ASP A 230 -4.41 -11.49 -7.39
N GLN A 231 -5.19 -11.40 -8.45
CA GLN A 231 -4.94 -10.49 -9.57
C GLN A 231 -4.97 -9.02 -9.13
N VAL A 232 -6.02 -8.61 -8.40
CA VAL A 232 -6.14 -7.24 -7.87
C VAL A 232 -4.98 -6.93 -6.93
N ARG A 233 -4.62 -7.85 -6.04
CA ARG A 233 -3.46 -7.73 -5.15
C ARG A 233 -2.16 -7.50 -5.93
N LYS A 234 -1.92 -8.27 -6.99
CA LYS A 234 -0.72 -8.14 -7.83
C LYS A 234 -0.70 -6.81 -8.59
N SER A 235 -1.84 -6.40 -9.13
CA SER A 235 -1.96 -5.17 -9.92
C SER A 235 -1.78 -3.90 -9.07
N LEU A 236 -2.23 -3.93 -7.82
CA LEU A 236 -2.08 -2.81 -6.89
C LEU A 236 -0.78 -2.86 -6.06
N ALA A 237 0.01 -3.94 -6.15
CA ALA A 237 1.25 -4.07 -5.38
C ALA A 237 2.23 -2.89 -5.56
N PRO A 238 2.44 -2.32 -6.76
CA PRO A 238 3.27 -1.12 -6.93
C PRO A 238 2.73 0.06 -6.15
N GLU A 239 1.43 0.30 -6.19
CA GLU A 239 0.79 1.41 -5.47
C GLU A 239 0.90 1.26 -3.95
N PHE A 240 0.66 0.05 -3.44
CA PHE A 240 0.81 -0.23 -2.01
C PHE A 240 2.25 -0.07 -1.53
N ARG A 241 3.25 -0.46 -2.36
CA ARG A 241 4.66 -0.20 -2.05
C ARG A 241 4.97 1.29 -1.98
N LEU A 242 4.51 2.06 -2.97
CA LEU A 242 4.69 3.52 -3.00
C LEU A 242 3.99 4.21 -1.84
N ALA A 243 2.85 3.68 -1.41
CA ALA A 243 2.10 4.18 -0.26
C ALA A 243 2.68 3.74 1.10
N GLY A 244 3.59 2.77 1.12
CA GLY A 244 4.06 2.18 2.37
C GLY A 244 2.99 1.40 3.13
N VAL A 245 1.92 0.97 2.44
CA VAL A 245 0.78 0.24 3.02
C VAL A 245 0.99 -1.26 2.86
N ALA A 246 0.91 -2.02 3.95
CA ALA A 246 0.93 -3.47 3.89
C ALA A 246 -0.44 -4.03 3.50
N LEU A 247 -0.47 -4.94 2.53
CA LEU A 247 -1.69 -5.64 2.10
C LEU A 247 -1.61 -7.12 2.47
N HIS A 248 -2.50 -7.55 3.35
CA HIS A 248 -2.59 -8.94 3.79
C HIS A 248 -3.86 -9.58 3.22
N VAL A 249 -3.73 -10.79 2.69
CA VAL A 249 -4.85 -11.54 2.13
C VAL A 249 -5.00 -12.87 2.88
N THR A 250 -6.21 -13.17 3.29
CA THR A 250 -6.57 -14.42 3.98
C THR A 250 -7.80 -15.04 3.32
N PHE A 251 -7.68 -16.28 2.91
CA PHE A 251 -8.79 -17.06 2.35
C PHE A 251 -9.31 -18.05 3.39
N ALA A 252 -10.61 -18.07 3.59
CA ALA A 252 -11.23 -19.17 4.33
C ALA A 252 -11.42 -20.39 3.40
N ASP A 253 -11.59 -21.56 4.01
CA ASP A 253 -11.77 -22.81 3.26
C ASP A 253 -12.98 -22.75 2.31
N GLY A 254 -12.79 -23.28 1.11
CA GLY A 254 -13.83 -23.42 0.09
C GLY A 254 -14.14 -22.17 -0.76
N VAL A 255 -13.55 -21.02 -0.50
CA VAL A 255 -13.76 -19.79 -1.32
C VAL A 255 -13.19 -19.93 -2.73
N GLY A 256 -12.16 -20.77 -2.89
CA GLY A 256 -11.48 -20.95 -4.18
C GLY A 256 -12.33 -21.57 -5.29
N SER A 257 -13.50 -22.13 -4.99
CA SER A 257 -14.38 -22.79 -5.98
C SER A 257 -15.57 -21.92 -6.44
N ASP A 258 -15.81 -20.79 -5.80
CA ASP A 258 -16.94 -19.93 -6.14
C ASP A 258 -16.60 -19.09 -7.38
N SER A 259 -17.40 -19.25 -8.43
CA SER A 259 -17.18 -18.61 -9.73
C SER A 259 -17.93 -17.27 -9.83
N VAL A 260 -17.28 -16.27 -10.37
CA VAL A 260 -17.77 -14.89 -10.45
C VAL A 260 -17.31 -14.23 -11.74
N ASP A 261 -18.02 -13.21 -12.20
CA ASP A 261 -17.54 -12.36 -13.29
C ASP A 261 -16.25 -11.66 -12.88
N GLU A 262 -15.16 -11.99 -13.59
CA GLU A 262 -13.80 -11.55 -13.26
C GLU A 262 -13.68 -10.02 -13.26
N GLN A 263 -14.19 -9.39 -14.32
CA GLN A 263 -14.02 -7.96 -14.50
C GLN A 263 -14.88 -7.16 -13.51
N VAL A 264 -16.13 -7.55 -13.32
CA VAL A 264 -17.03 -6.86 -12.39
C VAL A 264 -16.48 -6.92 -10.97
N LEU A 265 -16.08 -8.12 -10.52
CA LEU A 265 -15.50 -8.26 -9.18
C LEU A 265 -14.15 -7.54 -9.07
N GLY A 266 -13.31 -7.61 -10.10
CA GLY A 266 -12.01 -6.94 -10.12
C GLY A 266 -12.12 -5.43 -9.99
N VAL A 267 -13.02 -4.80 -10.72
CA VAL A 267 -13.32 -3.36 -10.63
C VAL A 267 -13.84 -2.99 -9.24
N GLY A 268 -14.78 -3.78 -8.70
CA GLY A 268 -15.34 -3.53 -7.39
C GLY A 268 -14.33 -3.67 -6.23
N LEU A 269 -13.49 -4.71 -6.25
CA LEU A 269 -12.45 -4.91 -5.24
C LEU A 269 -11.37 -3.82 -5.31
N THR A 270 -10.95 -3.46 -6.52
CA THR A 270 -10.03 -2.32 -6.72
C THR A 270 -10.65 -1.05 -6.17
N GLY A 271 -11.94 -0.79 -6.46
CA GLY A 271 -12.67 0.35 -5.94
C GLY A 271 -12.72 0.39 -4.42
N ALA A 272 -13.00 -0.73 -3.78
CA ALA A 272 -13.01 -0.82 -2.32
C ALA A 272 -11.63 -0.52 -1.71
N LEU A 273 -10.55 -1.02 -2.33
CA LEU A 273 -9.18 -0.73 -1.90
C LEU A 273 -8.82 0.75 -2.11
N VAL A 274 -9.19 1.33 -3.26
CA VAL A 274 -9.02 2.76 -3.55
C VAL A 274 -9.77 3.65 -2.55
N ALA A 275 -10.97 3.25 -2.14
CA ALA A 275 -11.75 3.99 -1.17
C ALA A 275 -11.15 3.95 0.25
N LEU A 276 -10.48 2.84 0.62
CA LEU A 276 -9.90 2.67 1.95
C LEU A 276 -8.44 3.14 2.05
N LEU A 277 -7.70 3.21 0.94
CA LEU A 277 -6.29 3.58 0.94
C LEU A 277 -6.02 4.95 1.61
N PRO A 278 -6.75 6.04 1.31
CA PRO A 278 -6.55 7.32 1.96
C PRO A 278 -6.87 7.32 3.45
N ILE A 279 -7.71 6.38 3.89
CA ILE A 279 -8.07 6.19 5.29
C ILE A 279 -6.96 5.44 6.01
N ALA A 280 -6.39 4.41 5.37
CA ALA A 280 -5.25 3.67 5.90
C ALA A 280 -4.02 4.58 6.09
N ASP A 281 -3.80 5.53 5.20
CA ASP A 281 -2.70 6.51 5.22
C ASP A 281 -2.73 7.43 6.47
N LEU A 282 -3.83 7.44 7.24
CA LEU A 282 -3.95 8.19 8.50
C LEU A 282 -3.30 7.49 9.69
N THR A 283 -2.61 6.37 9.49
CA THR A 283 -2.00 5.56 10.57
C THR A 283 -0.48 5.43 10.43
N ASP A 284 0.20 5.22 11.56
CA ASP A 284 1.66 5.01 11.63
C ASP A 284 2.14 3.73 10.93
N ARG A 285 1.27 2.73 10.86
CA ARG A 285 1.54 1.44 10.21
C ARG A 285 0.32 1.03 9.42
N PRO A 286 0.15 1.60 8.24
CA PRO A 286 -1.03 1.34 7.43
C PRO A 286 -1.05 -0.13 6.97
N VAL A 287 -2.09 -0.84 7.39
CA VAL A 287 -2.33 -2.24 7.01
C VAL A 287 -3.75 -2.37 6.51
N ILE A 288 -3.89 -2.87 5.29
CA ILE A 288 -5.18 -3.29 4.76
C ILE A 288 -5.22 -4.81 4.70
N GLN A 289 -6.33 -5.38 5.16
CA GLN A 289 -6.56 -6.81 5.15
C GLN A 289 -7.73 -7.14 4.22
N ILE A 290 -7.55 -8.14 3.38
CA ILE A 290 -8.63 -8.76 2.60
C ILE A 290 -8.90 -10.12 3.20
N ARG A 291 -10.14 -10.35 3.62
CA ARG A 291 -10.61 -11.64 4.10
C ARG A 291 -11.77 -12.10 3.24
N SER A 292 -11.71 -13.32 2.78
CA SER A 292 -12.83 -13.93 2.10
C SER A 292 -13.36 -15.12 2.89
N ALA A 293 -14.68 -15.21 2.97
CA ALA A 293 -15.38 -16.29 3.69
C ALA A 293 -16.54 -16.82 2.85
N ARG A 294 -16.71 -18.14 2.88
CA ARG A 294 -17.82 -18.81 2.23
C ARG A 294 -18.95 -19.02 3.23
N GLN A 295 -20.15 -18.63 2.84
CA GLN A 295 -21.40 -18.93 3.55
C GLN A 295 -22.27 -19.89 2.72
N GLN A 296 -23.34 -20.39 3.28
CA GLN A 296 -24.20 -21.36 2.57
C GLN A 296 -24.69 -20.86 1.21
N SER A 297 -25.15 -19.60 1.15
CA SER A 297 -25.76 -19.00 -0.05
C SER A 297 -24.93 -17.86 -0.68
N SER A 298 -23.83 -17.46 -0.07
CA SER A 298 -23.05 -16.30 -0.52
C SER A 298 -21.56 -16.44 -0.21
N THR A 299 -20.74 -15.70 -0.96
CA THR A 299 -19.35 -15.45 -0.66
C THR A 299 -19.21 -14.02 -0.17
N THR A 300 -18.51 -13.84 0.94
CA THR A 300 -18.23 -12.54 1.51
C THR A 300 -16.77 -12.21 1.31
N VAL A 301 -16.49 -11.00 0.80
CA VAL A 301 -15.15 -10.42 0.76
C VAL A 301 -15.16 -9.17 1.63
N GLU A 302 -14.33 -9.18 2.67
CA GLU A 302 -14.17 -8.08 3.60
C GLU A 302 -12.80 -7.44 3.40
N ILE A 303 -12.78 -6.14 3.16
CA ILE A 303 -11.58 -5.33 3.04
C ILE A 303 -11.56 -4.37 4.22
N SER A 304 -10.58 -4.51 5.10
CA SER A 304 -10.56 -3.78 6.37
C SER A 304 -9.23 -3.08 6.63
N CYS A 305 -9.30 -1.93 7.31
CA CYS A 305 -8.20 -1.25 7.93
C CYS A 305 -8.46 -1.15 9.44
N THR A 306 -7.66 -1.85 10.24
CA THR A 306 -7.92 -2.03 11.68
C THR A 306 -7.35 -0.90 12.55
N SER A 307 -6.44 -0.10 12.01
CA SER A 307 -5.72 0.93 12.78
C SER A 307 -6.42 2.29 12.81
N VAL A 308 -7.57 2.44 12.16
CA VAL A 308 -8.26 3.73 12.00
C VAL A 308 -9.64 3.69 12.61
N SER A 309 -9.99 4.71 13.39
CA SER A 309 -11.37 4.96 13.79
C SER A 309 -12.00 5.99 12.85
N MET A 310 -13.05 5.59 12.14
CA MET A 310 -13.79 6.48 11.26
C MET A 310 -15.03 7.03 11.97
N PRO A 311 -15.33 8.34 11.87
CA PRO A 311 -16.57 8.90 12.40
C PRO A 311 -17.79 8.21 11.78
N LYS A 312 -18.82 7.96 12.60
CA LYS A 312 -20.05 7.27 12.15
C LYS A 312 -20.72 7.97 10.98
N ASP A 313 -20.61 9.28 10.91
CA ASP A 313 -21.17 10.08 9.84
C ASP A 313 -20.48 9.84 8.51
N TRP A 314 -19.16 9.69 8.52
CA TRP A 314 -18.38 9.32 7.34
C TRP A 314 -18.75 7.91 6.84
N MET A 315 -18.95 6.96 7.75
CA MET A 315 -19.38 5.61 7.38
C MET A 315 -20.73 5.58 6.67
N ARG A 316 -21.68 6.47 7.07
CA ARG A 316 -22.97 6.61 6.40
C ARG A 316 -22.85 7.22 5.01
N ARG A 317 -21.94 8.18 4.85
CA ARG A 317 -21.76 8.93 3.61
C ARG A 317 -20.77 8.31 2.64
N VAL A 318 -20.16 7.16 2.97
CA VAL A 318 -19.08 6.57 2.16
C VAL A 318 -19.49 6.32 0.70
N PHE A 319 -20.78 6.04 0.47
CA PHE A 319 -21.37 5.81 -0.85
C PHE A 319 -22.17 7.00 -1.36
N ASP A 320 -22.12 8.15 -0.69
CA ASP A 320 -22.81 9.36 -1.10
C ASP A 320 -22.07 9.99 -2.29
N GLU A 321 -22.73 10.01 -3.44
CA GLU A 321 -22.13 10.49 -4.71
C GLU A 321 -21.87 12.01 -4.71
N SER A 322 -22.46 12.75 -3.79
CA SER A 322 -22.25 14.19 -3.61
C SER A 322 -21.11 14.51 -2.64
N TRP A 323 -20.53 13.49 -1.98
CA TRP A 323 -19.51 13.73 -0.97
C TRP A 323 -18.10 13.82 -1.55
N PHE A 324 -17.73 14.98 -2.06
CA PHE A 324 -16.41 15.26 -2.66
C PHE A 324 -15.31 15.58 -1.61
N ASP A 325 -15.69 16.14 -0.45
CA ASP A 325 -14.74 16.54 0.63
C ASP A 325 -14.22 15.38 1.48
N ARG A 326 -14.30 14.19 0.98
CA ARG A 326 -13.86 12.97 1.68
C ARG A 326 -12.35 12.76 1.55
N PRO A 327 -11.72 12.02 2.48
CA PRO A 327 -10.35 11.58 2.29
C PRO A 327 -10.16 10.87 0.95
N GLY A 328 -9.13 11.28 0.19
CA GLY A 328 -8.87 10.77 -1.15
C GLY A 328 -9.78 11.34 -2.25
N GLY A 329 -10.65 12.31 -1.91
CA GLY A 329 -11.43 13.08 -2.86
C GLY A 329 -12.28 12.23 -3.82
N TRP A 330 -12.39 12.71 -5.04
CA TRP A 330 -13.21 12.06 -6.08
C TRP A 330 -12.81 10.62 -6.40
N GLN A 331 -11.53 10.27 -6.37
CA GLN A 331 -11.10 8.89 -6.65
C GLN A 331 -11.59 7.91 -5.59
N ALA A 332 -11.54 8.28 -4.32
CA ALA A 332 -12.07 7.46 -3.24
C ALA A 332 -13.61 7.35 -3.32
N LEU A 333 -14.27 8.41 -3.76
CA LEU A 333 -15.71 8.38 -4.05
C LEU A 333 -16.03 7.41 -5.19
N LEU A 334 -15.36 7.52 -6.35
CA LEU A 334 -15.51 6.59 -7.46
C LEU A 334 -15.23 5.15 -7.01
N GLY A 335 -14.23 4.96 -6.14
CA GLY A 335 -13.89 3.66 -5.57
C GLY A 335 -15.04 3.05 -4.78
N ALA A 336 -15.65 3.80 -3.87
CA ALA A 336 -16.77 3.34 -3.08
C ALA A 336 -18.01 3.06 -3.93
N VAL A 337 -18.34 3.98 -4.86
CA VAL A 337 -19.51 3.84 -5.75
C VAL A 337 -19.33 2.66 -6.70
N SER A 338 -18.14 2.47 -7.28
CA SER A 338 -17.87 1.32 -8.15
C SER A 338 -17.89 -0.02 -7.39
N ALA A 339 -17.45 -0.04 -6.13
CA ALA A 339 -17.57 -1.24 -5.29
C ALA A 339 -19.04 -1.60 -5.05
N ARG A 340 -19.91 -0.59 -4.81
CA ARG A 340 -21.36 -0.78 -4.69
C ARG A 340 -21.96 -1.28 -6.01
N ALA A 341 -21.68 -0.62 -7.10
CA ALA A 341 -22.20 -1.00 -8.42
C ALA A 341 -21.76 -2.42 -8.83
N ALA A 342 -20.54 -2.82 -8.50
CA ALA A 342 -20.05 -4.18 -8.73
C ALA A 342 -20.83 -5.21 -7.91
N ALA A 343 -21.04 -4.95 -6.63
CA ALA A 343 -21.79 -5.86 -5.78
C ALA A 343 -23.24 -6.03 -6.28
N GLU A 344 -23.92 -4.92 -6.61
CA GLU A 344 -25.29 -4.92 -7.15
C GLU A 344 -25.36 -5.70 -8.49
N ARG A 345 -24.40 -5.48 -9.38
CA ARG A 345 -24.35 -6.19 -10.68
C ARG A 345 -24.10 -7.70 -10.51
N LEU A 346 -23.43 -8.10 -9.45
CA LEU A 346 -23.23 -9.50 -9.07
C LEU A 346 -24.45 -10.07 -8.30
N GLY A 347 -25.50 -9.26 -8.09
CA GLY A 347 -26.71 -9.64 -7.33
C GLY A 347 -26.52 -9.62 -5.83
N GLY A 348 -25.48 -8.96 -5.35
CA GLY A 348 -25.10 -8.84 -3.94
C GLY A 348 -25.26 -7.42 -3.40
N GLU A 349 -24.55 -7.17 -2.31
CA GLU A 349 -24.55 -5.87 -1.63
C GLU A 349 -23.17 -5.55 -1.06
N VAL A 350 -22.90 -4.25 -0.83
CA VAL A 350 -21.73 -3.79 -0.09
C VAL A 350 -22.16 -2.92 1.08
N THR A 351 -21.49 -3.10 2.21
CA THR A 351 -21.76 -2.35 3.43
C THR A 351 -20.46 -1.88 4.07
N MET A 352 -20.49 -0.71 4.71
CA MET A 352 -19.41 -0.23 5.55
C MET A 352 -19.70 -0.64 6.99
N THR A 353 -18.73 -1.25 7.66
CA THR A 353 -18.87 -1.77 9.02
C THR A 353 -17.66 -1.43 9.88
N THR A 354 -17.83 -1.52 11.20
CA THR A 354 -16.72 -1.50 12.15
C THR A 354 -16.44 -2.93 12.59
N PRO A 355 -15.27 -3.50 12.28
CA PRO A 355 -14.88 -4.84 12.75
C PRO A 355 -14.83 -4.93 14.27
N GLN A 356 -14.91 -6.14 14.83
CA GLN A 356 -14.84 -6.38 16.28
C GLN A 356 -13.54 -5.85 16.92
N ASN A 357 -12.44 -5.85 16.15
CA ASN A 357 -11.12 -5.37 16.58
C ASN A 357 -10.94 -3.86 16.36
N GLY A 358 -12.02 -3.13 16.11
CA GLY A 358 -11.96 -1.72 15.74
C GLY A 358 -11.60 -1.52 14.27
N GLY A 359 -11.51 -0.25 13.85
CA GLY A 359 -11.20 0.10 12.48
C GLY A 359 -12.42 0.25 11.60
N VAL A 360 -12.22 0.12 10.29
CA VAL A 360 -13.22 0.26 9.26
C VAL A 360 -13.12 -0.87 8.24
N ALA A 361 -14.23 -1.37 7.77
CA ALA A 361 -14.29 -2.41 6.75
C ALA A 361 -15.38 -2.17 5.72
N LEU A 362 -15.03 -2.38 4.45
CA LEU A 362 -15.97 -2.59 3.36
C LEU A 362 -16.22 -4.10 3.23
N LYS A 363 -17.47 -4.49 3.38
CA LYS A 363 -17.91 -5.88 3.30
C LYS A 363 -18.80 -6.06 2.08
N MET A 364 -18.32 -6.80 1.10
CA MET A 364 -19.04 -7.16 -0.12
C MET A 364 -19.60 -8.57 0.05
N ARG A 365 -20.90 -8.74 -0.10
CA ARG A 365 -21.58 -10.03 -0.07
C ARG A 365 -22.12 -10.34 -1.46
N ILE A 366 -21.69 -11.45 -2.04
CA ILE A 366 -22.02 -11.88 -3.41
C ILE A 366 -22.79 -13.22 -3.31
N PRO A 367 -24.00 -13.33 -3.88
CA PRO A 367 -24.72 -14.60 -3.94
C PRO A 367 -23.91 -15.61 -4.75
N ARG A 368 -23.93 -16.86 -4.30
CA ARG A 368 -23.33 -17.94 -5.07
C ARG A 368 -24.27 -18.32 -6.20
N ARG A 369 -23.75 -18.37 -7.42
CA ARG A 369 -24.47 -18.98 -8.53
C ARG A 369 -24.51 -20.48 -8.25
N SER A 370 -25.74 -21.05 -8.14
CA SER A 370 -25.91 -22.49 -8.14
C SER A 370 -25.33 -23.01 -9.45
N ALA A 371 -24.43 -23.99 -9.35
CA ALA A 371 -23.86 -24.67 -10.51
C ALA A 371 -24.94 -25.45 -11.27
#